data_2a2039f3e723c4e755b86e1c44126cd4
#
_entry.id   2a2039f3e723c4e755b86e1c44126cd4
#
_cell.length_a   1.000
_cell.length_b   1.000
_cell.length_c   1.000
_cell.angle_alpha   90.00
_cell.angle_beta   90.00
_cell.angle_gamma   90.00
#
_symmetry.space_group_name_H-M   'P 1'
#
loop_
_entity.id
_entity.type
_entity.pdbx_description
1 polymer ?
#
loop_
_entity_poly.entity_id
_entity_poly.type
_entity_poly.pdbx_seq_one_letter_code
_entity_poly.pdbx_strand_id
1 'polypeptide(L)' 'MNEKDLKQLNLDYKTTFGSESGEKVLEDLKKRCSFNSTTHIKGDSHESAYLEGARSVVLFINNMLNIKEKKYV' A
#
# COMPACT_ATOMS: atom_id res chain seq x y z
N MET A 1 -13.02 -10.44 10.13
CA MET A 1 -11.68 -11.09 10.24
C MET A 1 -11.23 -11.04 11.69
N ASN A 2 -10.87 -12.15 12.27
CA ASN A 2 -10.42 -12.15 13.65
C ASN A 2 -8.93 -11.77 13.75
N GLU A 3 -8.46 -11.60 14.97
CA GLU A 3 -7.07 -11.16 15.21
C GLU A 3 -6.03 -12.10 14.62
N LYS A 4 -6.27 -13.41 14.73
CA LYS A 4 -5.37 -14.41 14.20
C LYS A 4 -5.27 -14.33 12.68
N ASP A 5 -6.40 -14.16 12.00
CA ASP A 5 -6.43 -14.02 10.55
C ASP A 5 -5.74 -12.74 10.11
N LEU A 6 -5.90 -11.67 10.88
CA LEU A 6 -5.26 -10.40 10.57
C LEU A 6 -3.74 -10.49 10.69
N LYS A 7 -3.25 -11.20 11.71
CA LYS A 7 -1.81 -11.42 11.87
C LYS A 7 -1.23 -12.22 10.71
N GLN A 8 -1.95 -13.26 10.29
CA GLN A 8 -1.50 -14.08 9.18
C GLN A 8 -1.47 -13.27 7.88
N LEU A 9 -2.48 -12.46 7.64
CA LEU A 9 -2.52 -11.61 6.46
C LEU A 9 -1.37 -10.60 6.47
N ASN A 10 -1.09 -10.04 7.64
CA ASN A 10 0.03 -9.11 7.78
C ASN A 10 1.37 -9.79 7.43
N LEU A 11 1.56 -11.03 7.89
CA LEU A 11 2.75 -11.80 7.54
C LEU A 11 2.81 -12.07 6.04
N ASP A 12 1.68 -12.36 5.43
CA ASP A 12 1.61 -12.61 4.00
C ASP A 12 2.03 -11.37 3.20
N TYR A 13 1.60 -10.19 3.63
CA TYR A 13 2.05 -8.94 3.01
C TYR A 13 3.56 -8.78 3.13
N LYS A 14 4.10 -9.02 4.32
CA LYS A 14 5.54 -8.88 4.55
C LYS A 14 6.34 -9.89 3.74
N THR A 15 5.85 -11.12 3.64
CA THR A 15 6.53 -12.15 2.84
C THR A 15 6.50 -11.81 1.37
N THR A 16 5.34 -11.38 0.88
CA THR A 16 5.15 -11.06 -0.53
C THR A 16 6.00 -9.89 -0.98
N PHE A 17 5.94 -8.78 -0.25
CA PHE A 17 6.63 -7.55 -0.65
C PHE A 17 8.02 -7.41 -0.03
N GLY A 18 8.41 -8.31 0.86
CA GLY A 18 9.75 -8.32 1.43
C GLY A 18 10.74 -9.14 0.62
N SER A 19 10.28 -9.89 -0.36
CA SER A 19 11.17 -10.61 -1.26
C SER A 19 11.79 -9.63 -2.26
N GLU A 20 12.87 -10.04 -2.91
CA GLU A 20 13.51 -9.19 -3.92
C GLU A 20 12.55 -8.81 -5.03
N SER A 21 11.82 -9.78 -5.55
CA SER A 21 10.83 -9.51 -6.59
C SER A 21 9.68 -8.67 -6.09
N GLY A 22 9.22 -8.93 -4.86
CA GLY A 22 8.13 -8.18 -4.26
C GLY A 22 8.48 -6.71 -4.06
N GLU A 23 9.71 -6.43 -3.64
CA GLU A 23 10.15 -5.05 -3.48
C GLU A 23 10.14 -4.29 -4.81
N LYS A 24 10.58 -4.96 -5.87
CA LYS A 24 10.58 -4.37 -7.21
C LYS A 24 9.16 -4.09 -7.69
N VAL A 25 8.25 -5.02 -7.45
CA VAL A 25 6.85 -4.86 -7.82
C VAL A 25 6.24 -3.69 -7.04
N LEU A 26 6.51 -3.59 -5.76
CA LEU A 26 5.97 -2.49 -4.96
C LEU A 26 6.50 -1.14 -5.44
N GLU A 27 7.78 -1.05 -5.80
CA GLU A 27 8.33 0.17 -6.37
C GLU A 27 7.63 0.55 -7.67
N ASP A 28 7.35 -0.43 -8.52
CA ASP A 28 6.62 -0.18 -9.76
C ASP A 28 5.21 0.31 -9.48
N LEU A 29 4.52 -0.29 -8.51
CA LEU A 29 3.18 0.13 -8.12
C LEU A 29 3.17 1.57 -7.61
N LYS A 30 4.17 1.95 -6.83
CA LYS A 30 4.29 3.31 -6.34
C LYS A 30 4.40 4.31 -7.48
N LYS A 31 5.17 3.98 -8.50
CA LYS A 31 5.31 4.83 -9.68
C LYS A 31 4.01 4.94 -10.46
N ARG A 32 3.36 3.81 -10.70
CA ARG A 32 2.12 3.77 -11.48
C ARG A 32 0.98 4.48 -10.76
N CYS A 33 0.95 4.39 -9.44
CA CYS A 33 -0.12 4.99 -8.64
C CYS A 33 0.22 6.39 -8.15
N SER A 34 1.29 6.97 -8.65
CA SER A 34 1.73 8.33 -8.29
C SER A 34 1.85 8.53 -6.77
N PHE A 35 2.37 7.51 -6.08
CA PHE A 35 2.43 7.52 -4.62
C PHE A 35 3.21 8.71 -4.06
N ASN A 36 4.31 9.06 -4.71
CA ASN A 36 5.20 10.13 -4.28
C ASN A 36 4.95 11.46 -4.98
N SER A 37 3.86 11.56 -5.74
CA SER A 37 3.52 12.76 -6.49
C SER A 37 2.23 13.37 -5.97
N THR A 38 1.99 14.62 -6.32
CA THR A 38 0.68 15.19 -6.04
C THR A 38 -0.36 14.50 -6.91
N THR A 39 -1.51 14.18 -6.31
CA THR A 39 -2.62 13.59 -7.03
C THR A 39 -3.63 14.64 -7.46
N HIS A 40 -3.41 15.88 -7.05
CA HIS A 40 -4.30 16.97 -7.39
C HIS A 40 -3.98 17.49 -8.79
N ILE A 41 -4.95 17.39 -9.68
CA ILE A 41 -4.82 17.90 -11.05
C ILE A 41 -5.78 19.06 -11.20
N LYS A 42 -5.22 20.24 -11.45
CA LYS A 42 -6.00 21.44 -11.53
C LYS A 42 -7.02 21.38 -12.66
N GLY A 43 -8.29 21.60 -12.32
CA GLY A 43 -9.34 21.63 -13.30
C GLY A 43 -9.93 20.27 -13.68
N ASP A 44 -9.43 19.18 -13.08
CA ASP A 44 -9.94 17.83 -13.38
C ASP A 44 -10.12 17.03 -12.11
N SER A 45 -11.31 17.14 -11.52
CA SER A 45 -11.63 16.43 -10.28
C SER A 45 -11.81 14.93 -10.47
N HIS A 46 -12.23 14.49 -11.65
CA HIS A 46 -12.39 13.05 -11.92
C HIS A 46 -11.04 12.34 -11.96
N GLU A 47 -10.08 12.91 -12.64
CA GLU A 47 -8.76 12.33 -12.70
C GLU A 47 -8.06 12.38 -11.36
N SER A 48 -8.24 13.47 -10.61
CA SER A 48 -7.70 13.57 -9.26
C SER A 48 -8.26 12.50 -8.35
N ALA A 49 -9.57 12.24 -8.42
CA ALA A 49 -10.21 11.20 -7.63
C ALA A 49 -9.69 9.82 -8.00
N TYR A 50 -9.48 9.56 -9.29
CA TYR A 50 -8.91 8.30 -9.75
C TYR A 50 -7.51 8.08 -9.19
N LEU A 51 -6.65 9.10 -9.27
CA LEU A 51 -5.29 9.01 -8.77
C LEU A 51 -5.25 8.84 -7.25
N GLU A 52 -6.15 9.51 -6.52
CA GLU A 52 -6.25 9.33 -5.07
C GLU A 52 -6.67 7.91 -4.73
N GLY A 53 -7.59 7.32 -5.49
CA GLY A 53 -8.00 5.93 -5.29
C GLY A 53 -6.84 4.97 -5.50
N ALA A 54 -6.08 5.17 -6.58
CA ALA A 54 -4.91 4.34 -6.88
C ALA A 54 -3.84 4.48 -5.78
N ARG A 55 -3.60 5.72 -5.34
CA ARG A 55 -2.63 5.99 -4.30
C ARG A 55 -3.02 5.33 -2.98
N SER A 56 -4.32 5.30 -2.66
CA SER A 56 -4.79 4.72 -1.40
C SER A 56 -4.52 3.23 -1.29
N VAL A 57 -4.52 2.51 -2.41
CA VAL A 57 -4.20 1.08 -2.41
C VAL A 57 -2.73 0.87 -2.02
N VAL A 58 -1.84 1.64 -2.60
CA VAL A 58 -0.41 1.55 -2.27
C VAL A 58 -0.16 1.95 -0.82
N LEU A 59 -0.87 2.98 -0.35
CA LEU A 59 -0.77 3.40 1.05
C LEU A 59 -1.22 2.29 1.99
N PHE A 60 -2.28 1.57 1.64
CA PHE A 60 -2.74 0.43 2.41
C PHE A 60 -1.65 -0.64 2.51
N ILE A 61 -1.02 -0.98 1.38
CA ILE A 61 0.07 -1.96 1.37
C ILE A 61 1.20 -1.51 2.29
N ASN A 62 1.62 -0.26 2.17
CA ASN A 62 2.66 0.28 3.04
C ASN A 62 2.29 0.18 4.52
N ASN A 63 1.03 0.48 4.84
CA ASN A 63 0.58 0.38 6.22
C ASN A 63 0.65 -1.05 6.73
N MET A 64 0.28 -2.02 5.91
CA MET A 64 0.37 -3.43 6.29
C MET A 64 1.82 -3.86 6.54
N LEU A 65 2.75 -3.33 5.76
CA LEU A 65 4.17 -3.65 5.91
C LEU A 65 4.78 -3.04 7.16
N ASN A 66 4.19 -1.97 7.66
CA ASN A 66 4.73 -1.23 8.81
C ASN A 66 4.11 -1.62 10.14
N ILE A 67 3.15 -2.53 10.16
CA ILE A 67 2.54 -2.98 11.41
C ILE A 67 3.55 -3.84 12.18
N LYS A 68 3.74 -3.50 13.45
CA LYS A 68 4.65 -4.25 14.32
C LYS A 68 3.84 -5.14 15.25
N GLU A 69 4.21 -6.42 15.33
CA GLU A 69 3.47 -7.41 16.10
C GLU A 69 3.32 -7.04 17.58
N LYS A 70 4.37 -6.56 18.19
CA LYS A 70 4.35 -6.24 19.62
C LYS A 70 3.38 -5.12 20.00
N LYS A 71 2.79 -4.47 19.05
CA LYS A 71 1.80 -3.43 19.31
C LYS A 71 0.42 -3.97 19.62
N TYR A 72 0.26 -5.27 19.56
CA TYR A 72 -1.02 -5.90 19.88
C TYR A 72 -1.14 -6.31 21.34
N VAL A 73 -0.22 -5.87 22.14
CA VAL A 73 -0.25 -6.13 23.56
C VAL A 73 -1.23 -5.21 24.27
#